data_7ac06b19910b0be45d45a735d7172edc
#
_entry.id   7ac06b19910b0be45d45a735d7172edc
#
_cell.length_a   1.000
_cell.length_b   1.000
_cell.length_c   1.000
_cell.angle_alpha   90.00
_cell.angle_beta   90.00
_cell.angle_gamma   90.00
#
_symmetry.space_group_name_H-M   'P 1'
#
loop_
_entity.id
_entity.type
_entity.pdbx_description
1 polymer ?
#
loop_
_entity_poly.entity_id
_entity_poly.type
_entity_poly.pdbx_seq_one_letter_code
_entity_poly.pdbx_strand_id
1 'polypeptide(L)'
;GGMLLNVALKHTFERARPHFAEPILTLTTYSFPSGHTMAATVLYGLLACYFARQASSWAGRLLPFVLAAVMIGLIAFSRMYLGAHYLTDILAAIVEGCGWLAICVSGAATLNRRQVARQRRQGGGAPPQEI
;
A
#
# COMPACT_ATOMS: atom_id res chain seq x y z
N GLY A 1 6.78 -3.84 -7.22
CA GLY A 1 7.76 -3.88 -6.12
C GLY A 1 7.18 -4.55 -4.87
N GLY A 2 6.06 -4.04 -4.32
CA GLY A 2 5.50 -4.58 -3.06
C GLY A 2 5.18 -6.07 -3.11
N MET A 3 4.61 -6.58 -4.20
CA MET A 3 4.37 -8.03 -4.35
C MET A 3 5.66 -8.85 -4.36
N LEU A 4 6.74 -8.32 -4.92
CA LEU A 4 8.04 -9.00 -4.87
C LEU A 4 8.59 -9.07 -3.45
N LEU A 5 8.44 -7.98 -2.68
CA LEU A 5 8.80 -7.97 -1.26
C LEU A 5 7.98 -9.00 -0.48
N ASN A 6 6.66 -9.06 -0.70
CA ASN A 6 5.78 -10.05 -0.06
C ASN A 6 6.19 -11.49 -0.38
N VAL A 7 6.53 -11.78 -1.64
CA VAL A 7 7.01 -13.11 -2.04
C VAL A 7 8.36 -13.43 -1.37
N ALA A 8 9.29 -12.48 -1.33
CA ALA A 8 10.57 -12.66 -0.64
C ALA A 8 10.38 -12.97 0.86
N LEU A 9 9.51 -12.22 1.54
CA LEU A 9 9.17 -12.48 2.95
C LEU A 9 8.53 -13.85 3.14
N LYS A 10 7.66 -14.31 2.23
CA LYS A 10 7.07 -15.66 2.29
C LYS A 10 8.13 -16.75 2.29
N HIS A 11 9.11 -16.64 1.42
CA HIS A 11 10.21 -17.61 1.34
C HIS A 11 11.24 -17.46 2.46
N THR A 12 11.32 -16.31 3.12
CA THR A 12 12.19 -16.12 4.27
C THR A 12 11.62 -16.76 5.53
N PHE A 13 10.31 -16.62 5.76
CA PHE A 13 9.68 -17.09 6.99
C PHE A 13 9.08 -18.49 6.87
N GLU A 14 8.75 -18.96 5.68
CA GLU A 14 8.21 -20.29 5.36
C GLU A 14 7.12 -20.79 6.31
N ARG A 15 6.30 -19.85 6.83
CA ARG A 15 5.29 -20.15 7.84
C ARG A 15 4.19 -21.03 7.29
N ALA A 16 3.91 -22.15 7.96
CA ALA A 16 2.78 -23.02 7.64
C ALA A 16 1.44 -22.28 7.85
N ARG A 17 0.43 -22.66 7.07
CA ARG A 17 -0.93 -22.14 7.22
C ARG A 17 -1.66 -22.78 8.39
N PRO A 18 -2.74 -22.13 8.90
CA PRO A 18 -3.64 -22.79 9.84
C PRO A 18 -4.15 -24.12 9.26
N HIS A 19 -4.15 -25.17 10.08
CA HIS A 19 -4.69 -26.48 9.71
C HIS A 19 -6.05 -26.69 10.38
N PHE A 20 -7.04 -27.02 9.58
CA PHE A 20 -8.39 -27.37 10.01
C PHE A 20 -8.72 -28.77 9.50
N ALA A 21 -9.58 -29.50 10.23
CA ALA A 21 -10.00 -30.85 9.84
C ALA A 21 -10.71 -30.87 8.47
N GLU A 22 -11.50 -29.82 8.19
CA GLU A 22 -12.17 -29.60 6.91
C GLU A 22 -11.82 -28.19 6.39
N PRO A 23 -10.76 -28.03 5.63
CA PRO A 23 -10.34 -26.73 5.13
C PRO A 23 -11.30 -26.24 4.04
N ILE A 24 -11.83 -25.01 4.20
CA ILE A 24 -12.64 -24.35 3.16
C ILE A 24 -11.79 -24.03 1.91
N LEU A 25 -10.49 -23.79 2.12
CA LEU A 25 -9.56 -23.41 1.06
C LEU A 25 -8.21 -24.11 1.26
N THR A 26 -7.75 -24.82 0.24
CA THR A 26 -6.41 -25.42 0.20
C THR A 26 -5.47 -24.51 -0.59
N LEU A 27 -4.43 -24.01 0.04
CA LEU A 27 -3.42 -23.14 -0.56
C LEU A 27 -2.04 -23.77 -0.41
N THR A 28 -1.27 -23.80 -1.46
CA THR A 28 0.07 -24.42 -1.54
C THR A 28 1.21 -23.48 -1.16
N THR A 29 0.92 -22.19 -0.92
CA THR A 29 1.94 -21.19 -0.59
C THR A 29 2.01 -20.92 0.90
N TYR A 30 3.13 -20.34 1.39
CA TYR A 30 3.34 -19.95 2.78
C TYR A 30 2.31 -18.93 3.30
N SER A 31 2.05 -18.97 4.62
CA SER A 31 1.04 -18.14 5.27
C SER A 31 1.50 -16.68 5.44
N PHE A 32 2.72 -16.44 5.86
CA PHE A 32 3.22 -15.13 6.27
C PHE A 32 4.05 -14.44 5.18
N PRO A 33 3.86 -13.15 4.95
CA PRO A 33 2.70 -12.33 5.29
C PRO A 33 1.54 -12.50 4.29
N SER A 34 0.34 -11.93 4.61
CA SER A 34 -0.84 -12.04 3.75
C SER A 34 -0.74 -11.15 2.50
N GLY A 35 -0.60 -11.76 1.32
CA GLY A 35 -0.50 -11.02 0.07
C GLY A 35 -1.75 -10.23 -0.30
N HIS A 36 -2.96 -10.77 -0.02
CA HIS A 36 -4.22 -10.06 -0.28
C HIS A 36 -4.38 -8.83 0.60
N THR A 37 -4.04 -8.95 1.89
CA THR A 37 -4.12 -7.82 2.82
C THR A 37 -3.10 -6.74 2.48
N MET A 38 -1.87 -7.13 2.11
CA MET A 38 -0.83 -6.18 1.68
C MET A 38 -1.26 -5.43 0.41
N ALA A 39 -1.74 -6.14 -0.62
CA ALA A 39 -2.21 -5.52 -1.86
C ALA A 39 -3.39 -4.58 -1.61
N ALA A 40 -4.35 -4.98 -0.76
CA ALA A 40 -5.47 -4.14 -0.35
C ALA A 40 -5.00 -2.87 0.37
N THR A 41 -4.03 -3.00 1.29
CA THR A 41 -3.46 -1.86 2.02
C THR A 41 -2.82 -0.84 1.07
N VAL A 42 -2.04 -1.32 0.10
CA VAL A 42 -1.42 -0.43 -0.90
C VAL A 42 -2.47 0.22 -1.80
N LEU A 43 -3.43 -0.55 -2.31
CA LEU A 43 -4.46 -0.04 -3.23
C LEU A 43 -5.36 0.99 -2.54
N TYR A 44 -6.00 0.61 -1.43
CA TYR A 44 -6.93 1.50 -0.74
C TYR A 44 -6.23 2.66 -0.05
N GLY A 45 -5.01 2.46 0.45
CA GLY A 45 -4.18 3.54 0.97
C GLY A 45 -3.81 4.57 -0.11
N LEU A 46 -3.46 4.13 -1.32
CA LEU A 46 -3.19 5.03 -2.45
C LEU A 46 -4.43 5.81 -2.86
N LEU A 47 -5.59 5.15 -2.98
CA LEU A 47 -6.87 5.80 -3.28
C LEU A 47 -7.25 6.82 -2.21
N ALA A 48 -7.07 6.47 -0.93
CA ALA A 48 -7.34 7.39 0.17
C ALA A 48 -6.45 8.64 0.09
N CYS A 49 -5.15 8.48 -0.15
CA CYS A 49 -4.24 9.59 -0.36
C CYS A 49 -4.63 10.48 -1.55
N TYR A 50 -5.08 9.87 -2.64
CA TYR A 50 -5.51 10.57 -3.84
C TYR A 50 -6.75 11.42 -3.58
N PHE A 51 -7.83 10.84 -3.03
CA PHE A 51 -9.07 11.55 -2.76
C PHE A 51 -8.94 12.59 -1.64
N ALA A 52 -8.16 12.29 -0.60
CA ALA A 52 -7.91 13.24 0.48
C ALA A 52 -7.22 14.52 -0.01
N ARG A 53 -6.37 14.43 -1.03
CA ARG A 53 -5.72 15.62 -1.64
C ARG A 53 -6.68 16.51 -2.42
N GLN A 54 -7.78 15.97 -2.91
CA GLN A 54 -8.78 16.73 -3.67
C GLN A 54 -9.85 17.37 -2.76
N ALA A 55 -9.95 16.91 -1.52
CA ALA A 55 -10.96 17.39 -0.59
C ALA A 55 -10.57 18.76 0.00
N SER A 56 -11.52 19.69 0.00
CA SER A 56 -11.37 21.02 0.60
C SER A 56 -11.63 21.03 2.11
N SER A 57 -12.51 20.15 2.62
CA SER A 57 -12.87 20.07 4.03
C SER A 57 -12.06 19.02 4.78
N TRP A 58 -11.90 19.19 6.11
CA TRP A 58 -11.25 18.21 6.96
C TRP A 58 -11.97 16.85 6.96
N ALA A 59 -13.29 16.87 7.07
CA ALA A 59 -14.11 15.64 7.01
C ALA A 59 -13.94 14.90 5.66
N GLY A 60 -13.90 15.64 4.55
CA GLY A 60 -13.64 15.07 3.23
C GLY A 60 -12.24 14.47 3.09
N ARG A 61 -11.26 14.96 3.83
CA ARG A 61 -9.90 14.36 3.87
C ARG A 61 -9.84 13.11 4.72
N LEU A 62 -10.62 13.02 5.80
CA LEU A 62 -10.62 11.87 6.69
C LEU A 62 -11.42 10.69 6.10
N LEU A 63 -12.55 10.97 5.46
CA LEU A 63 -13.48 9.95 4.95
C LEU A 63 -12.81 8.88 4.07
N PRO A 64 -11.93 9.20 3.10
CA PRO A 64 -11.26 8.18 2.29
C PRO A 64 -10.40 7.21 3.11
N PHE A 65 -9.76 7.68 4.18
CA PHE A 65 -8.96 6.80 5.06
C PHE A 65 -9.84 5.89 5.91
N VAL A 66 -10.98 6.37 6.37
CA VAL A 66 -11.97 5.54 7.08
C VAL A 66 -12.49 4.43 6.16
N LEU A 67 -12.89 4.78 4.94
CA LEU A 67 -13.34 3.80 3.95
C LEU A 67 -12.23 2.79 3.60
N ALA A 68 -11.00 3.25 3.41
CA ALA A 68 -9.86 2.36 3.17
C ALA A 68 -9.65 1.39 4.34
N ALA A 69 -9.70 1.87 5.59
CA ALA A 69 -9.56 1.03 6.77
C ALA A 69 -10.66 -0.03 6.86
N VAL A 70 -11.91 0.34 6.55
CA VAL A 70 -13.05 -0.61 6.50
C VAL A 70 -12.80 -1.68 5.44
N MET A 71 -12.42 -1.30 4.21
CA MET A 71 -12.17 -2.25 3.11
C MET A 71 -11.00 -3.19 3.42
N ILE A 72 -9.91 -2.66 3.97
CA ILE A 72 -8.76 -3.47 4.39
C ILE A 72 -9.18 -4.44 5.50
N GLY A 73 -9.97 -3.97 6.48
CA GLY A 73 -10.49 -4.78 7.58
C GLY A 73 -11.40 -5.93 7.10
N LEU A 74 -12.28 -5.66 6.14
CA LEU A 74 -13.15 -6.69 5.55
C LEU A 74 -12.35 -7.76 4.80
N ILE A 75 -11.35 -7.36 4.03
CA ILE A 75 -10.46 -8.30 3.33
C ILE A 75 -9.65 -9.10 4.35
N ALA A 76 -9.07 -8.45 5.34
CA ALA A 76 -8.32 -9.09 6.43
C ALA A 76 -9.17 -10.13 7.17
N PHE A 77 -10.38 -9.75 7.57
CA PHE A 77 -11.35 -10.65 8.22
C PHE A 77 -11.68 -11.85 7.32
N SER A 78 -11.98 -11.60 6.04
CA SER A 78 -12.25 -12.69 5.08
C SER A 78 -11.09 -13.71 5.00
N ARG A 79 -9.83 -13.25 5.05
CA ARG A 79 -8.67 -14.16 5.00
C ARG A 79 -8.52 -15.01 6.27
N MET A 80 -8.85 -14.44 7.44
CA MET A 80 -8.89 -15.18 8.70
C MET A 80 -10.08 -16.15 8.76
N TYR A 81 -11.26 -15.71 8.33
CA TYR A 81 -12.47 -16.51 8.31
C TYR A 81 -12.32 -17.77 7.42
N LEU A 82 -11.69 -17.63 6.26
CA LEU A 82 -11.37 -18.74 5.37
C LEU A 82 -10.24 -19.65 5.90
N GLY A 83 -9.69 -19.38 7.08
CA GLY A 83 -8.58 -20.16 7.64
C GLY A 83 -7.26 -20.04 6.86
N ALA A 84 -7.15 -19.06 5.97
CA ALA A 84 -5.97 -18.90 5.11
C ALA A 84 -4.77 -18.27 5.85
N HIS A 85 -5.02 -17.44 6.85
CA HIS A 85 -4.01 -16.63 7.54
C HIS A 85 -4.28 -16.48 9.03
N TYR A 86 -3.22 -16.35 9.83
CA TYR A 86 -3.28 -15.91 11.22
C TYR A 86 -3.41 -14.39 11.31
N LEU A 87 -3.89 -13.89 12.46
CA LEU A 87 -3.96 -12.45 12.72
C LEU A 87 -2.58 -11.76 12.54
N THR A 88 -1.51 -12.41 12.96
CA THR A 88 -0.14 -11.88 12.81
C THR A 88 0.29 -11.73 11.35
N ASP A 89 -0.18 -12.59 10.43
CA ASP A 89 0.10 -12.49 8.99
C ASP A 89 -0.61 -11.26 8.40
N ILE A 90 -1.79 -10.93 8.92
CA ILE A 90 -2.58 -9.77 8.54
C ILE A 90 -1.92 -8.49 9.03
N LEU A 91 -1.54 -8.42 10.31
CA LEU A 91 -0.90 -7.24 10.88
C LEU A 91 0.43 -6.94 10.19
N ALA A 92 1.26 -7.96 9.95
CA ALA A 92 2.50 -7.81 9.20
C ALA A 92 2.26 -7.30 7.78
N ALA A 93 1.23 -7.80 7.09
CA ALA A 93 0.87 -7.37 5.74
C ALA A 93 0.40 -5.91 5.69
N ILE A 94 -0.32 -5.43 6.71
CA ILE A 94 -0.71 -4.02 6.82
C ILE A 94 0.54 -3.14 6.99
N VAL A 95 1.44 -3.52 7.89
CA VAL A 95 2.70 -2.78 8.12
C VAL A 95 3.56 -2.77 6.85
N GLU A 96 3.72 -3.91 6.18
CA GLU A 96 4.41 -4.04 4.89
C GLU A 96 3.79 -3.11 3.84
N GLY A 97 2.47 -3.14 3.67
CA GLY A 97 1.74 -2.33 2.71
C GLY A 97 1.86 -0.83 2.98
N CYS A 98 1.74 -0.42 4.25
CA CYS A 98 1.93 0.98 4.66
C CYS A 98 3.36 1.46 4.41
N GLY A 99 4.37 0.64 4.75
CA GLY A 99 5.78 0.96 4.49
C GLY A 99 6.06 1.11 2.99
N TRP A 100 5.56 0.19 2.17
CA TRP A 100 5.70 0.26 0.72
C TRP A 100 5.03 1.51 0.14
N LEU A 101 3.80 1.82 0.59
CA LEU A 101 3.07 3.01 0.17
C LEU A 101 3.83 4.30 0.54
N ALA A 102 4.39 4.36 1.75
CA ALA A 102 5.19 5.50 2.20
C ALA A 102 6.42 5.72 1.30
N ILE A 103 7.13 4.64 0.92
CA ILE A 103 8.26 4.70 -0.01
C ILE A 103 7.80 5.24 -1.37
N CYS A 104 6.72 4.71 -1.93
CA CYS A 104 6.20 5.12 -3.23
C CYS A 104 5.78 6.60 -3.24
N VAL A 105 5.03 7.04 -2.24
CA VAL A 105 4.54 8.43 -2.14
C VAL A 105 5.70 9.40 -1.94
N SER A 106 6.67 9.06 -1.08
CA SER A 106 7.86 9.90 -0.83
C SER A 106 8.76 9.96 -2.06
N GLY A 107 8.94 8.84 -2.76
CA GLY A 107 9.70 8.78 -4.01
C GLY A 107 9.07 9.66 -5.10
N ALA A 108 7.77 9.54 -5.31
CA ALA A 108 7.03 10.36 -6.28
C ALA A 108 7.13 11.86 -5.96
N ALA A 109 6.97 12.24 -4.68
CA ALA A 109 7.10 13.63 -4.24
C ALA A 109 8.51 14.19 -4.50
N THR A 110 9.54 13.38 -4.23
CA THR A 110 10.95 13.77 -4.46
C THR A 110 11.25 13.96 -5.95
N LEU A 111 10.78 13.04 -6.79
CA LEU A 111 10.94 13.13 -8.24
C LEU A 111 10.25 14.37 -8.82
N ASN A 112 9.02 14.65 -8.39
CA ASN A 112 8.29 15.84 -8.81
C ASN A 112 9.02 17.14 -8.41
N ARG A 113 9.52 17.22 -7.18
CA ARG A 113 10.33 18.39 -6.73
C ARG A 113 11.59 18.58 -7.59
N ARG A 114 12.28 17.50 -7.93
CA ARG A 114 13.48 17.55 -8.81
C ARG A 114 13.13 18.01 -10.22
N GLN A 115 12.03 17.55 -10.79
CA GLN A 115 11.56 17.97 -12.11
C GLN A 115 11.24 19.47 -12.15
N VAL A 116 10.46 19.96 -11.17
CA VAL A 116 10.14 21.39 -11.06
C VAL A 116 11.40 22.25 -10.90
N ALA A 117 12.37 21.81 -10.07
CA ALA A 117 13.63 22.52 -9.90
C ALA A 117 14.47 22.57 -11.20
N ARG A 118 14.47 21.49 -11.98
CA ARG A 118 15.14 21.44 -13.29
C ARG A 118 14.49 22.39 -14.30
N GLN A 119 13.17 22.41 -14.39
CA GLN A 119 12.43 23.31 -15.29
C GLN A 119 12.70 24.79 -14.95
N ARG A 120 12.72 25.15 -13.67
CA ARG A 120 13.06 26.51 -13.22
C ARG A 120 14.48 26.93 -13.62
N ARG A 121 15.45 26.03 -13.57
CA ARG A 121 16.83 26.29 -14.00
C ARG A 121 16.96 26.48 -15.51
N GLN A 122 16.17 25.78 -16.30
CA GLN A 122 16.18 25.84 -17.77
C GLN A 122 15.38 27.04 -18.30
N GLY A 123 14.28 27.42 -17.63
CA GLY A 123 13.44 28.55 -18.01
C GLY A 123 13.96 29.92 -17.55
N GLY A 124 14.89 29.96 -16.56
CA GLY A 124 15.47 31.21 -16.03
C GLY A 124 16.67 31.73 -16.82
N GLY A 125 17.04 31.11 -17.95
CA GLY A 125 18.24 31.47 -18.74
C GLY A 125 18.01 32.30 -20.02
N ALA A 126 16.78 32.78 -20.29
CA ALA A 126 16.54 33.70 -21.40
C ALA A 126 16.79 35.15 -20.94
N PRO A 127 17.80 35.87 -21.46
CA PRO A 127 17.96 37.29 -21.19
C PRO A 127 16.75 38.05 -21.77
N PRO A 128 16.37 39.22 -21.19
CA PRO A 128 15.36 40.09 -21.77
C PRO A 128 15.85 40.49 -23.18
N GLN A 129 15.05 40.23 -24.19
CA GLN A 129 15.27 40.82 -25.49
C GLN A 129 14.94 42.30 -25.36
N GLU A 130 15.97 43.12 -25.26
CA GLU A 130 15.84 44.56 -25.42
C GLU A 130 15.36 44.85 -26.85
N ILE A 131 14.18 45.46 -26.96
CA ILE A 131 13.64 46.06 -28.17
C ILE A 131 14.01 47.52 -28.18
#